data_c7f80d2ac32e292f634f11fb0202cee4
#
_entry.id   c7f80d2ac32e292f634f11fb0202cee4
#
_cell.length_a   1.000
_cell.length_b   1.000
_cell.length_c   1.000
_cell.angle_alpha   90.00
_cell.angle_beta   90.00
_cell.angle_gamma   90.00
#
_symmetry.space_group_name_H-M   'P 1'
#
loop_
_entity.id
_entity.type
_entity.pdbx_description
1 polymer ?
#
loop_
_entity_poly.entity_id
_entity_poly.type
_entity_poly.pdbx_seq_one_letter_code
_entity_poly.pdbx_strand_id
1 'polypeptide(L)'
;SIGIPARQVYAHRWAHCDDNHAWVEVWCEGTWHFLGACEPEEILDLGWFVNASSRSMMINSRIFGSQQADGDVIEHPDVTSGVNQLSRYAKTVDLELFVTEEDGTPVADAEVSFELLNYAELVAISRKKTDANGKVVLRTGKGSLFVSVWKEDRHVTAILDTREISAQTLGLAGKKAEKSAEEWVAFDMIAPSDAPVNTKRPTEEQKQTGAQKFRQATEKRLAKVNSFFGEEAGNALENSKGNHQEIQKFLD
;
A
#
# COMPACT_ATOMS: atom_id res chain seq x y z
N SER A 1 19.74 -7.82 -15.49
CA SER A 1 19.15 -6.47 -15.43
C SER A 1 19.18 -5.83 -16.82
N ILE A 2 18.08 -5.20 -17.23
CA ILE A 2 17.99 -4.46 -18.51
C ILE A 2 18.29 -2.95 -18.32
N GLY A 3 18.70 -2.55 -17.09
CA GLY A 3 19.09 -1.17 -16.80
C GLY A 3 17.93 -0.19 -16.58
N ILE A 4 16.69 -0.65 -16.49
CA ILE A 4 15.55 0.20 -16.18
C ILE A 4 15.35 0.21 -14.65
N PRO A 5 15.40 1.38 -13.98
CA PRO A 5 15.05 1.46 -12.56
C PRO A 5 13.60 1.05 -12.35
N ALA A 6 13.38 0.15 -11.42
CA ALA A 6 12.05 -0.34 -11.08
C ALA A 6 11.93 -0.53 -9.56
N ARG A 7 10.71 -0.38 -9.04
CA ARG A 7 10.40 -0.64 -7.64
C ARG A 7 9.05 -1.33 -7.52
N GLN A 8 8.89 -2.11 -6.46
CA GLN A 8 7.62 -2.69 -6.10
C GLN A 8 6.84 -1.68 -5.24
N VAL A 9 5.54 -1.61 -5.49
CA VAL A 9 4.59 -0.75 -4.77
C VAL A 9 3.49 -1.63 -4.20
N TYR A 10 3.04 -1.29 -3.01
CA TYR A 10 2.09 -2.10 -2.23
C TYR A 10 0.92 -1.26 -1.73
N ALA A 11 -0.28 -1.80 -1.84
CA ALA A 11 -1.38 -1.55 -0.95
C ALA A 11 -1.44 -2.73 0.03
N HIS A 12 -0.84 -2.61 1.20
CA HIS A 12 -0.77 -3.70 2.19
C HIS A 12 -2.14 -4.20 2.60
N ARG A 13 -3.09 -3.27 2.71
CA ARG A 13 -4.48 -3.53 3.03
C ARG A 13 -5.36 -2.52 2.31
N TRP A 14 -6.39 -3.00 1.67
CA TRP A 14 -7.45 -2.15 1.17
C TRP A 14 -8.34 -1.67 2.32
N ALA A 15 -8.80 -0.42 2.26
CA ALA A 15 -9.76 0.10 3.22
C ALA A 15 -11.21 -0.30 2.89
N HIS A 16 -11.46 -0.80 1.69
CA HIS A 16 -12.80 -1.08 1.17
C HIS A 16 -13.12 -2.57 1.04
N CYS A 17 -12.16 -3.46 1.24
CA CYS A 17 -12.36 -4.91 1.22
C CYS A 17 -11.18 -5.63 1.90
N ASP A 18 -11.42 -6.87 2.29
CA ASP A 18 -10.43 -7.75 2.91
C ASP A 18 -9.47 -8.31 1.85
N ASP A 19 -8.52 -7.47 1.41
CA ASP A 19 -7.51 -7.85 0.41
C ASP A 19 -6.32 -6.88 0.44
N ASN A 20 -5.36 -7.15 -0.43
CA ASN A 20 -4.17 -6.34 -0.68
C ASN A 20 -3.79 -6.43 -2.16
N HIS A 21 -2.85 -5.63 -2.60
CA HIS A 21 -2.27 -5.75 -3.94
C HIS A 21 -0.85 -5.21 -4.00
N ALA A 22 -0.07 -5.72 -4.96
CA ALA A 22 1.26 -5.22 -5.26
C ALA A 22 1.45 -5.13 -6.78
N TRP A 23 2.12 -4.09 -7.21
CA TRP A 23 2.45 -3.85 -8.61
C TRP A 23 3.85 -3.28 -8.75
N VAL A 24 4.23 -2.88 -9.94
CA VAL A 24 5.55 -2.34 -10.23
C VAL A 24 5.44 -0.90 -10.72
N GLU A 25 6.38 -0.05 -10.31
CA GLU A 25 6.68 1.21 -10.98
C GLU A 25 8.04 1.12 -11.67
N VAL A 26 8.12 1.73 -12.84
CA VAL A 26 9.35 1.88 -13.63
C VAL A 26 9.65 3.36 -13.84
N TRP A 27 10.94 3.72 -13.80
CA TRP A 27 11.37 5.07 -14.08
C TRP A 27 11.67 5.23 -15.56
N CYS A 28 10.93 6.06 -16.25
CA CYS A 28 11.18 6.46 -17.62
C CYS A 28 10.66 7.87 -17.88
N GLU A 29 11.20 8.53 -18.86
CA GLU A 29 10.82 9.89 -19.25
C GLU A 29 10.82 10.90 -18.07
N GLY A 30 11.73 10.71 -17.11
CA GLY A 30 11.89 11.62 -15.96
C GLY A 30 10.86 11.45 -14.84
N THR A 31 10.05 10.39 -14.86
CA THR A 31 9.05 10.11 -13.82
C THR A 31 8.83 8.61 -13.60
N TRP A 32 8.15 8.29 -12.50
CA TRP A 32 7.69 6.93 -12.22
C TRP A 32 6.35 6.66 -12.91
N HIS A 33 6.27 5.52 -13.59
CA HIS A 33 5.05 5.00 -14.22
C HIS A 33 4.72 3.63 -13.65
N PHE A 34 3.46 3.32 -13.44
CA PHE A 34 3.06 2.02 -12.95
C PHE A 34 2.58 1.07 -14.04
N LEU A 35 2.66 -0.22 -13.74
CA LEU A 35 2.13 -1.31 -14.56
C LEU A 35 1.83 -2.52 -13.67
N GLY A 36 0.89 -3.36 -14.09
CA GLY A 36 0.67 -4.68 -13.50
C GLY A 36 1.90 -5.57 -13.74
N ALA A 37 2.37 -6.26 -12.69
CA ALA A 37 3.57 -7.10 -12.79
C ALA A 37 3.34 -8.39 -13.59
N CYS A 38 2.16 -9.00 -13.39
CA CYS A 38 1.77 -10.27 -14.01
C CYS A 38 0.73 -10.07 -15.11
N GLU A 39 -0.02 -9.00 -15.05
CA GLU A 39 -1.08 -8.59 -15.99
C GLU A 39 -0.87 -7.16 -16.47
N PRO A 40 0.20 -6.90 -17.25
CA PRO A 40 0.42 -5.56 -17.78
C PRO A 40 -0.62 -5.20 -18.84
N GLU A 41 -1.04 -3.95 -18.78
CA GLU A 41 -1.94 -3.37 -19.76
C GLU A 41 -1.18 -2.86 -20.99
N GLU A 42 -1.90 -2.40 -22.00
CA GLU A 42 -1.33 -1.96 -23.29
C GLU A 42 -0.45 -0.71 -23.17
N ILE A 43 -0.67 0.09 -22.15
CA ILE A 43 0.09 1.32 -21.87
C ILE A 43 0.48 1.41 -20.40
N LEU A 44 1.51 2.20 -20.12
CA LEU A 44 1.88 2.54 -18.74
C LEU A 44 0.78 3.40 -18.07
N ASP A 45 0.76 3.36 -16.75
CA ASP A 45 -0.21 4.04 -15.89
C ASP A 45 -1.66 3.57 -16.15
N LEU A 46 -1.82 2.32 -16.51
CA LEU A 46 -3.08 1.62 -16.62
C LEU A 46 -3.01 0.29 -15.85
N GLY A 47 -4.13 -0.11 -15.27
CA GLY A 47 -4.27 -1.36 -14.54
C GLY A 47 -5.68 -1.47 -13.95
N TRP A 48 -6.17 -2.68 -13.77
CA TRP A 48 -7.47 -2.94 -13.14
C TRP A 48 -7.58 -2.31 -11.73
N PHE A 49 -6.44 -2.21 -11.05
CA PHE A 49 -6.35 -1.68 -9.69
C PHE A 49 -6.43 -0.15 -9.57
N VAL A 50 -6.55 0.59 -10.68
CA VAL A 50 -6.60 2.07 -10.66
C VAL A 50 -7.74 2.58 -9.77
N ASN A 51 -8.93 2.02 -9.88
CA ASN A 51 -10.06 2.40 -9.04
C ASN A 51 -9.87 1.92 -7.59
N ALA A 52 -9.41 0.68 -7.40
CA ALA A 52 -9.13 0.14 -6.06
C ALA A 52 -8.06 0.96 -5.33
N SER A 53 -6.98 1.35 -6.02
CA SER A 53 -5.91 2.16 -5.42
C SER A 53 -6.37 3.57 -5.03
N SER A 54 -7.34 4.15 -5.73
CA SER A 54 -7.92 5.46 -5.37
C SER A 54 -8.69 5.43 -4.05
N ARG A 55 -9.10 4.24 -3.61
CA ARG A 55 -9.82 3.99 -2.34
C ARG A 55 -8.90 3.55 -1.21
N SER A 56 -7.60 3.72 -1.37
CA SER A 56 -6.60 3.34 -0.36
C SER A 56 -6.38 4.44 0.67
N MET A 57 -6.10 4.03 1.90
CA MET A 57 -5.60 4.90 2.96
C MET A 57 -4.07 4.99 2.95
N MET A 58 -3.37 3.97 2.42
CA MET A 58 -1.92 3.94 2.28
C MET A 58 -1.50 3.09 1.07
N ILE A 59 -0.54 3.60 0.32
CA ILE A 59 0.21 2.89 -0.72
C ILE A 59 1.68 3.25 -0.52
N ASN A 60 2.57 2.26 -0.48
CA ASN A 60 3.97 2.50 -0.22
C ASN A 60 4.91 1.67 -1.10
N SER A 61 6.14 2.15 -1.23
CA SER A 61 7.29 1.39 -1.73
C SER A 61 8.27 1.14 -0.59
N ARG A 62 9.23 0.23 -0.79
CA ARG A 62 10.31 -0.03 0.16
C ARG A 62 11.65 0.40 -0.41
N ILE A 63 12.45 1.05 0.43
CA ILE A 63 13.86 1.36 0.20
C ILE A 63 14.68 0.43 1.09
N PHE A 64 15.68 -0.23 0.50
CA PHE A 64 16.53 -1.19 1.20
C PHE A 64 17.89 -0.59 1.51
N GLY A 65 18.47 -0.99 2.65
CA GLY A 65 19.79 -0.60 3.09
C GLY A 65 19.85 0.78 3.74
N SER A 66 21.05 1.34 3.84
CA SER A 66 21.35 2.58 4.53
C SER A 66 21.05 3.84 3.69
N GLN A 67 20.43 3.72 2.54
CA GLN A 67 20.07 4.88 1.75
C GLN A 67 19.00 5.69 2.47
N GLN A 68 19.25 6.99 2.59
CA GLN A 68 18.27 7.91 3.15
C GLN A 68 17.02 7.87 2.27
N ALA A 69 15.87 7.57 2.89
CA ALA A 69 14.60 7.59 2.19
C ALA A 69 14.26 9.02 1.79
N ASP A 70 14.15 9.24 0.48
CA ASP A 70 13.69 10.51 -0.05
C ASP A 70 12.15 10.46 -0.15
N GLY A 71 11.49 11.27 0.68
CA GLY A 71 10.03 11.33 0.73
C GLY A 71 9.40 11.12 2.11
N ASP A 72 8.09 10.95 2.15
CA ASP A 72 7.31 10.72 3.38
C ASP A 72 7.50 9.29 3.88
N VAL A 73 8.32 9.12 4.90
CA VAL A 73 8.60 7.82 5.52
C VAL A 73 7.47 7.45 6.46
N ILE A 74 6.90 6.26 6.26
CA ILE A 74 5.77 5.75 7.04
C ILE A 74 6.19 4.77 8.14
N GLU A 75 7.35 4.13 7.98
CA GLU A 75 7.94 3.21 8.96
C GLU A 75 9.44 3.06 8.72
N HIS A 76 10.18 2.76 9.78
CA HIS A 76 11.62 2.49 9.77
C HIS A 76 11.94 1.17 10.46
N PRO A 77 11.69 0.01 9.85
CA PRO A 77 12.29 -1.23 10.32
C PRO A 77 13.80 -1.23 10.06
N ASP A 78 14.54 -2.08 10.77
CA ASP A 78 16.01 -2.05 10.86
C ASP A 78 16.79 -2.00 9.53
N VAL A 79 16.25 -2.63 8.47
CA VAL A 79 16.95 -2.80 7.19
C VAL A 79 16.22 -2.20 5.99
N THR A 80 15.02 -1.70 6.19
CA THR A 80 14.19 -1.12 5.12
C THR A 80 13.45 0.11 5.62
N SER A 81 13.07 1.00 4.70
CA SER A 81 12.17 2.11 4.99
C SER A 81 10.96 2.03 4.09
N GLY A 82 9.76 2.16 4.65
CA GLY A 82 8.53 2.34 3.89
C GLY A 82 8.38 3.80 3.46
N VAL A 83 8.14 4.04 2.18
CA VAL A 83 7.95 5.39 1.63
C VAL A 83 6.56 5.52 1.02
N ASN A 84 5.82 6.51 1.46
CA ASN A 84 4.47 6.79 1.01
C ASN A 84 4.44 7.18 -0.48
N GLN A 85 3.62 6.49 -1.24
CA GLN A 85 3.37 6.74 -2.67
C GLN A 85 1.92 7.10 -2.95
N LEU A 86 1.08 7.24 -1.92
CA LEU A 86 -0.37 7.33 -2.05
C LEU A 86 -0.84 8.47 -2.95
N SER A 87 -0.19 9.64 -2.88
CA SER A 87 -0.59 10.82 -3.66
C SER A 87 -0.52 10.63 -5.19
N ARG A 88 0.14 9.57 -5.65
CA ARG A 88 0.19 9.19 -7.07
C ARG A 88 -1.07 8.43 -7.52
N TYR A 89 -1.85 7.90 -6.57
CA TYR A 89 -2.97 6.98 -6.81
C TYR A 89 -4.29 7.49 -6.28
N ALA A 90 -4.28 8.24 -5.17
CA ALA A 90 -5.47 8.68 -4.45
C ALA A 90 -5.37 10.15 -4.05
N LYS A 91 -6.53 10.75 -3.76
CA LYS A 91 -6.60 12.04 -3.10
C LYS A 91 -6.18 11.88 -1.64
N THR A 92 -5.27 12.74 -1.20
CA THR A 92 -4.69 12.67 0.14
C THR A 92 -5.06 13.86 1.01
N VAL A 93 -4.85 13.67 2.30
CA VAL A 93 -4.87 14.70 3.34
C VAL A 93 -3.66 14.47 4.25
N ASP A 94 -3.07 15.54 4.77
CA ASP A 94 -2.07 15.46 5.83
C ASP A 94 -2.81 15.55 7.17
N LEU A 95 -2.85 14.42 7.90
CA LEU A 95 -3.42 14.34 9.23
C LEU A 95 -2.35 14.69 10.26
N GLU A 96 -2.56 15.77 10.99
CA GLU A 96 -1.73 16.18 12.11
C GLU A 96 -2.31 15.63 13.42
N LEU A 97 -1.55 14.81 14.12
CA LEU A 97 -1.92 14.29 15.42
C LEU A 97 -1.03 14.90 16.49
N PHE A 98 -1.64 15.40 17.55
CA PHE A 98 -0.97 15.91 18.74
C PHE A 98 -1.28 14.99 19.92
N VAL A 99 -0.24 14.55 20.61
CA VAL A 99 -0.36 13.75 21.84
C VAL A 99 0.05 14.59 23.03
N THR A 100 -0.83 14.68 24.03
CA THR A 100 -0.62 15.49 25.22
C THR A 100 -0.88 14.71 26.51
N GLU A 101 -0.32 15.18 27.58
CA GLU A 101 -0.77 14.81 28.93
C GLU A 101 -2.16 15.43 29.23
N GLU A 102 -2.78 15.08 30.36
CA GLU A 102 -4.08 15.61 30.76
C GLU A 102 -4.06 17.14 30.97
N ASP A 103 -2.90 17.69 31.35
CA ASP A 103 -2.70 19.13 31.55
C ASP A 103 -2.36 19.88 30.24
N GLY A 104 -2.33 19.18 29.10
CA GLY A 104 -2.00 19.73 27.80
C GLY A 104 -0.51 19.75 27.46
N THR A 105 0.38 19.25 28.35
CA THR A 105 1.81 19.15 28.07
C THR A 105 2.07 18.18 26.91
N PRO A 106 2.88 18.55 25.88
CA PRO A 106 3.19 17.68 24.77
C PRO A 106 3.91 16.41 25.20
N VAL A 107 3.58 15.25 24.62
CA VAL A 107 4.25 13.98 24.86
C VAL A 107 5.13 13.63 23.66
N ALA A 108 6.45 13.74 23.85
CA ALA A 108 7.45 13.36 22.85
C ALA A 108 7.69 11.83 22.85
N ASP A 109 8.15 11.31 21.71
CA ASP A 109 8.50 9.89 21.50
C ASP A 109 7.35 8.91 21.86
N ALA A 110 6.09 9.34 21.80
CA ALA A 110 4.96 8.43 21.86
C ALA A 110 4.88 7.62 20.56
N GLU A 111 4.70 6.31 20.67
CA GLU A 111 4.50 5.44 19.51
C GLU A 111 3.06 5.58 19.01
N VAL A 112 2.92 5.90 17.74
CA VAL A 112 1.63 6.09 17.08
C VAL A 112 1.49 5.08 15.95
N SER A 113 0.49 4.22 16.06
CA SER A 113 0.08 3.27 15.03
C SER A 113 -1.19 3.77 14.35
N PHE A 114 -1.15 3.89 13.03
CA PHE A 114 -2.31 4.19 12.20
C PHE A 114 -2.76 2.89 11.53
N GLU A 115 -4.02 2.49 11.73
CA GLU A 115 -4.49 1.14 11.46
C GLU A 115 -5.76 1.13 10.64
N LEU A 116 -5.94 0.04 9.88
CA LEU A 116 -7.17 -0.29 9.17
C LEU A 116 -7.72 -1.61 9.70
N LEU A 117 -9.04 -1.74 9.68
CA LEU A 117 -9.70 -3.02 9.88
C LEU A 117 -9.67 -3.80 8.56
N ASN A 118 -9.05 -4.98 8.56
CA ASN A 118 -8.95 -5.82 7.38
C ASN A 118 -8.75 -7.27 7.83
N TYR A 119 -9.51 -8.23 7.29
CA TYR A 119 -9.56 -9.62 7.76
C TYR A 119 -9.89 -9.74 9.26
N ALA A 120 -10.82 -8.91 9.74
CA ALA A 120 -11.22 -8.83 11.15
C ALA A 120 -10.07 -8.51 12.13
N GLU A 121 -8.98 -7.90 11.65
CA GLU A 121 -7.83 -7.45 12.44
C GLU A 121 -7.57 -5.97 12.22
N LEU A 122 -7.08 -5.28 13.25
CA LEU A 122 -6.52 -3.93 13.12
C LEU A 122 -5.07 -4.05 12.66
N VAL A 123 -4.81 -3.67 11.41
CA VAL A 123 -3.50 -3.79 10.77
C VAL A 123 -2.88 -2.42 10.56
N ALA A 124 -1.69 -2.22 11.10
CA ALA A 124 -0.97 -0.97 10.95
C ALA A 124 -0.56 -0.72 9.49
N ILE A 125 -0.90 0.46 8.98
CA ILE A 125 -0.46 0.97 7.68
C ILE A 125 0.67 1.98 7.82
N SER A 126 0.91 2.50 9.03
CA SER A 126 2.04 3.35 9.38
C SER A 126 2.32 3.29 10.87
N ARG A 127 3.59 3.35 11.25
CA ARG A 127 4.05 3.52 12.64
C ARG A 127 5.06 4.66 12.68
N LYS A 128 4.77 5.64 13.52
CA LYS A 128 5.60 6.83 13.69
C LYS A 128 5.74 7.16 15.17
N LYS A 129 6.65 8.06 15.49
CA LYS A 129 6.79 8.63 16.84
C LYS A 129 6.47 10.12 16.82
N THR A 130 5.94 10.61 17.91
CA THR A 130 5.74 12.05 18.10
C THR A 130 7.08 12.75 18.25
N ASP A 131 7.16 13.98 17.76
CA ASP A 131 8.30 14.88 17.93
C ASP A 131 8.31 15.55 19.34
N ALA A 132 9.26 16.48 19.57
CA ALA A 132 9.38 17.20 20.84
C ALA A 132 8.13 18.04 21.21
N ASN A 133 7.28 18.35 20.24
CA ASN A 133 6.01 19.06 20.42
C ASN A 133 4.81 18.12 20.57
N GLY A 134 5.04 16.82 20.74
CA GLY A 134 3.98 15.81 20.77
C GLY A 134 3.29 15.61 19.42
N LYS A 135 3.86 16.10 18.32
CA LYS A 135 3.24 16.08 17.00
C LYS A 135 3.75 14.94 16.14
N VAL A 136 2.84 14.34 15.39
CA VAL A 136 3.14 13.44 14.27
C VAL A 136 2.25 13.78 13.08
N VAL A 137 2.76 13.59 11.86
CA VAL A 137 2.01 13.84 10.62
C VAL A 137 1.98 12.56 9.79
N LEU A 138 0.80 12.22 9.27
CA LEU A 138 0.58 11.15 8.30
C LEU A 138 -0.14 11.70 7.08
N ARG A 139 0.48 11.58 5.90
CA ARG A 139 -0.24 11.75 4.63
C ARG A 139 -0.99 10.46 4.33
N THR A 140 -2.31 10.55 4.24
CA THR A 140 -3.21 9.39 4.09
C THR A 140 -4.39 9.69 3.17
N GLY A 141 -5.18 8.68 2.83
CA GLY A 141 -6.43 8.82 2.08
C GLY A 141 -7.52 9.52 2.90
N LYS A 142 -8.61 9.89 2.25
CA LYS A 142 -9.78 10.53 2.88
C LYS A 142 -10.81 9.48 3.29
N GLY A 143 -10.64 8.91 4.48
CA GLY A 143 -11.47 7.85 5.06
C GLY A 143 -11.23 7.71 6.56
N SER A 144 -11.66 6.60 7.13
CA SER A 144 -11.49 6.33 8.56
C SER A 144 -10.18 5.64 8.87
N LEU A 145 -9.55 6.02 9.98
CA LEU A 145 -8.39 5.38 10.59
C LEU A 145 -8.69 5.01 12.03
N PHE A 146 -8.28 3.84 12.45
CA PHE A 146 -8.10 3.53 13.85
C PHE A 146 -6.68 3.96 14.25
N VAL A 147 -6.56 4.71 15.34
CA VAL A 147 -5.28 5.23 15.81
C VAL A 147 -5.03 4.73 17.22
N SER A 148 -3.87 4.12 17.42
CA SER A 148 -3.40 3.66 18.73
C SER A 148 -2.15 4.44 19.11
N VAL A 149 -2.13 5.03 20.29
CA VAL A 149 -0.98 5.76 20.82
C VAL A 149 -0.51 5.10 22.10
N TRP A 150 0.80 4.85 22.17
CA TRP A 150 1.47 4.22 23.32
C TRP A 150 2.62 5.08 23.83
N LYS A 151 2.70 5.21 25.13
CA LYS A 151 3.87 5.76 25.82
C LYS A 151 4.07 4.99 27.13
N GLU A 152 5.17 4.21 27.19
CA GLU A 152 5.41 3.30 28.31
C GLU A 152 4.24 2.33 28.53
N ASP A 153 3.56 2.39 29.67
CA ASP A 153 2.40 1.58 29.99
C ASP A 153 1.04 2.27 29.79
N ARG A 154 1.05 3.46 29.20
CA ARG A 154 -0.14 4.27 28.91
C ARG A 154 -0.57 4.11 27.46
N HIS A 155 -1.86 4.11 27.23
CA HIS A 155 -2.44 3.86 25.93
C HIS A 155 -3.72 4.65 25.72
N VAL A 156 -3.89 5.20 24.53
CA VAL A 156 -5.17 5.79 24.08
C VAL A 156 -5.44 5.37 22.64
N THR A 157 -6.71 5.16 22.32
CA THR A 157 -7.17 4.85 20.97
C THR A 157 -8.22 5.85 20.52
N ALA A 158 -8.33 6.07 19.22
CA ALA A 158 -9.36 6.87 18.59
C ALA A 158 -9.67 6.36 17.18
N ILE A 159 -10.91 6.59 16.75
CA ILE A 159 -11.29 6.45 15.33
C ILE A 159 -11.40 7.85 14.75
N LEU A 160 -10.62 8.12 13.71
CA LEU A 160 -10.54 9.42 13.07
C LEU A 160 -11.06 9.33 11.65
N ASP A 161 -11.89 10.28 11.26
CA ASP A 161 -12.40 10.41 9.90
C ASP A 161 -11.71 11.56 9.17
N THR A 162 -10.73 11.23 8.34
CA THR A 162 -9.93 12.20 7.59
C THR A 162 -10.66 12.86 6.42
N ARG A 163 -11.95 12.55 6.23
CA ARG A 163 -12.83 13.32 5.34
C ARG A 163 -13.29 14.62 6.01
N GLU A 164 -13.40 14.59 7.34
CA GLU A 164 -13.95 15.67 8.16
C GLU A 164 -12.86 16.47 8.89
N ILE A 165 -11.74 15.79 9.26
CA ILE A 165 -10.67 16.41 10.03
C ILE A 165 -9.31 16.26 9.36
N SER A 166 -8.44 17.24 9.56
CA SER A 166 -7.01 17.19 9.23
C SER A 166 -6.10 17.35 10.46
N ALA A 167 -6.68 17.56 11.64
CA ALA A 167 -5.93 17.63 12.90
C ALA A 167 -6.75 17.08 14.06
N GLN A 168 -6.06 16.44 15.03
CA GLN A 168 -6.67 15.89 16.25
C GLN A 168 -5.66 15.94 17.40
N THR A 169 -6.15 16.20 18.59
CA THR A 169 -5.38 16.03 19.84
C THR A 169 -5.90 14.82 20.61
N LEU A 170 -4.98 13.97 21.07
CA LEU A 170 -5.28 12.83 21.94
C LEU A 170 -4.53 12.99 23.26
N GLY A 171 -5.28 12.98 24.37
CA GLY A 171 -4.74 12.98 25.72
C GLY A 171 -4.39 11.57 26.18
N LEU A 172 -3.17 11.35 26.67
CA LEU A 172 -2.78 10.12 27.32
C LEU A 172 -3.28 10.13 28.78
N ALA A 173 -4.27 9.29 29.07
CA ALA A 173 -4.75 9.16 30.44
C ALA A 173 -3.68 8.57 31.38
N GLY A 174 -3.60 9.10 32.60
CA GLY A 174 -2.58 8.70 33.59
C GLY A 174 -2.73 7.29 34.19
N LYS A 175 -3.69 6.48 33.74
CA LYS A 175 -3.93 5.11 34.24
C LYS A 175 -3.90 4.09 33.10
N LYS A 176 -3.30 2.91 33.41
CA LYS A 176 -3.55 1.71 32.62
C LYS A 176 -5.04 1.57 32.37
N ALA A 177 -5.42 1.38 31.13
CA ALA A 177 -6.75 0.89 30.85
C ALA A 177 -6.89 -0.45 31.59
N GLU A 178 -7.57 -0.46 32.72
CA GLU A 178 -8.07 -1.71 33.31
C GLU A 178 -8.93 -2.33 32.22
N LYS A 179 -8.65 -3.59 31.84
CA LYS A 179 -9.56 -4.36 31.02
C LYS A 179 -10.89 -4.41 31.75
N SER A 180 -11.76 -3.43 31.48
CA SER A 180 -13.15 -3.54 31.88
C SER A 180 -13.74 -4.70 31.09
N ALA A 181 -14.46 -5.56 31.77
CA ALA A 181 -15.13 -6.71 31.19
C ALA A 181 -15.93 -6.27 29.96
N GLU A 182 -15.57 -6.83 28.80
CA GLU A 182 -16.39 -7.00 27.61
C GLU A 182 -17.40 -5.89 27.29
N GLU A 183 -16.94 -4.65 27.10
CA GLU A 183 -17.76 -3.61 26.49
C GLU A 183 -17.57 -3.66 24.98
N TRP A 184 -18.61 -4.10 24.27
CA TRP A 184 -18.63 -4.10 22.82
C TRP A 184 -18.86 -2.69 22.29
N VAL A 185 -17.90 -2.14 21.55
CA VAL A 185 -18.04 -0.85 20.89
C VAL A 185 -18.26 -1.09 19.39
N ALA A 186 -19.45 -0.70 18.91
CA ALA A 186 -19.73 -0.72 17.47
C ALA A 186 -19.14 0.53 16.82
N PHE A 187 -18.44 0.37 15.70
CA PHE A 187 -17.92 1.49 14.91
C PHE A 187 -17.91 1.13 13.42
N ASP A 188 -18.02 2.16 12.57
CA ASP A 188 -17.88 2.03 11.13
C ASP A 188 -16.55 2.61 10.67
N MET A 189 -15.86 1.90 9.80
CA MET A 189 -14.68 2.40 9.09
C MET A 189 -15.02 2.63 7.61
N ILE A 190 -14.88 3.87 7.19
CA ILE A 190 -15.30 4.31 5.86
C ILE A 190 -14.08 4.45 4.97
N ALA A 191 -14.07 3.74 3.85
CA ALA A 191 -13.01 3.86 2.84
C ALA A 191 -13.11 5.17 2.06
N PRO A 192 -12.00 5.68 1.48
CA PRO A 192 -12.04 6.77 0.52
C PRO A 192 -13.00 6.48 -0.64
N SER A 193 -13.56 7.54 -1.22
CA SER A 193 -14.43 7.43 -2.40
C SER A 193 -13.64 6.96 -3.63
N ASP A 194 -14.32 6.28 -4.56
CA ASP A 194 -13.77 5.91 -5.86
C ASP A 194 -13.58 7.18 -6.72
N ALA A 195 -12.36 7.70 -6.73
CA ALA A 195 -11.99 8.92 -7.43
C ALA A 195 -10.51 8.87 -7.87
N PRO A 196 -10.17 8.03 -8.87
CA PRO A 196 -8.81 7.84 -9.31
C PRO A 196 -8.21 9.16 -9.82
N VAL A 197 -6.95 9.43 -9.42
CA VAL A 197 -6.18 10.59 -9.91
C VAL A 197 -5.71 10.38 -11.34
N ASN A 198 -5.53 9.13 -11.75
CA ASN A 198 -5.19 8.76 -13.11
C ASN A 198 -6.44 8.24 -13.85
N THR A 199 -6.82 8.94 -14.92
CA THR A 199 -7.98 8.60 -15.75
C THR A 199 -7.58 8.25 -17.17
N LYS A 200 -6.30 7.88 -17.40
CA LYS A 200 -5.83 7.49 -18.75
C LYS A 200 -6.70 6.37 -19.33
N ARG A 201 -6.89 6.45 -20.64
CA ARG A 201 -7.56 5.41 -21.43
C ARG A 201 -6.73 5.17 -22.69
N PRO A 202 -6.40 3.92 -23.03
CA PRO A 202 -5.69 3.63 -24.27
C PRO A 202 -6.55 3.93 -25.50
N THR A 203 -5.93 4.44 -26.56
CA THR A 203 -6.54 4.50 -27.87
C THR A 203 -6.65 3.09 -28.49
N GLU A 204 -7.47 2.91 -29.51
CA GLU A 204 -7.57 1.61 -30.21
C GLU A 204 -6.23 1.20 -30.85
N GLU A 205 -5.47 2.16 -31.37
CA GLU A 205 -4.12 1.92 -31.90
C GLU A 205 -3.16 1.43 -30.80
N GLN A 206 -3.18 2.06 -29.60
CA GLN A 206 -2.38 1.66 -28.47
C GLN A 206 -2.72 0.25 -27.98
N LYS A 207 -4.02 -0.09 -27.91
CA LYS A 207 -4.49 -1.44 -27.56
C LYS A 207 -3.97 -2.48 -28.56
N GLN A 208 -4.11 -2.23 -29.87
CA GLN A 208 -3.64 -3.14 -30.90
C GLN A 208 -2.12 -3.32 -30.83
N THR A 209 -1.36 -2.23 -30.71
CA THR A 209 0.09 -2.24 -30.60
C THR A 209 0.55 -2.99 -29.34
N GLY A 210 -0.09 -2.72 -28.20
CA GLY A 210 0.17 -3.40 -26.93
C GLY A 210 -0.08 -4.90 -27.03
N ALA A 211 -1.26 -5.30 -27.54
CA ALA A 211 -1.61 -6.69 -27.76
C ALA A 211 -0.63 -7.43 -28.69
N GLN A 212 -0.15 -6.74 -29.74
CA GLN A 212 0.87 -7.31 -30.63
C GLN A 212 2.21 -7.52 -29.90
N LYS A 213 2.69 -6.51 -29.15
CA LYS A 213 3.92 -6.62 -28.36
C LYS A 213 3.84 -7.75 -27.33
N PHE A 214 2.68 -7.91 -26.72
CA PHE A 214 2.40 -8.96 -25.75
C PHE A 214 2.53 -10.35 -26.38
N ARG A 215 1.88 -10.55 -27.52
CA ARG A 215 1.99 -11.80 -28.30
C ARG A 215 3.44 -12.12 -28.64
N GLN A 216 4.18 -11.15 -29.21
CA GLN A 216 5.59 -11.32 -29.54
C GLN A 216 6.46 -11.66 -28.32
N ALA A 217 6.21 -11.04 -27.16
CA ALA A 217 6.93 -11.35 -25.93
C ALA A 217 6.62 -12.78 -25.45
N THR A 218 5.36 -13.20 -25.53
CA THR A 218 4.92 -14.57 -25.18
C THR A 218 5.56 -15.59 -26.11
N GLU A 219 5.51 -15.38 -27.42
CA GLU A 219 6.15 -16.25 -28.43
C GLU A 219 7.66 -16.40 -28.18
N LYS A 220 8.36 -15.29 -27.90
CA LYS A 220 9.79 -15.33 -27.56
C LYS A 220 10.07 -16.10 -26.26
N ARG A 221 9.23 -15.93 -25.26
CA ARG A 221 9.33 -16.68 -23.99
C ARG A 221 9.14 -18.17 -24.22
N LEU A 222 8.08 -18.55 -24.94
CA LEU A 222 7.79 -19.93 -25.27
C LEU A 222 8.91 -20.56 -26.10
N ALA A 223 9.37 -19.89 -27.13
CA ALA A 223 10.49 -20.38 -27.93
C ALA A 223 11.73 -20.63 -27.07
N LYS A 224 12.02 -19.77 -26.09
CA LYS A 224 13.12 -19.97 -25.15
C LYS A 224 12.89 -21.16 -24.24
N VAL A 225 11.70 -21.32 -23.67
CA VAL A 225 11.34 -22.47 -22.81
C VAL A 225 11.44 -23.76 -23.62
N ASN A 226 10.86 -23.80 -24.83
CA ASN A 226 10.88 -24.93 -25.72
C ASN A 226 12.32 -25.34 -26.11
N SER A 227 13.21 -24.37 -26.29
CA SER A 227 14.63 -24.65 -26.59
C SER A 227 15.37 -25.34 -25.45
N PHE A 228 14.97 -25.15 -24.20
CA PHE A 228 15.60 -25.77 -23.02
C PHE A 228 14.91 -27.07 -22.58
N PHE A 229 13.58 -27.12 -22.66
CA PHE A 229 12.78 -28.17 -22.04
C PHE A 229 11.88 -28.95 -23.01
N GLY A 230 11.86 -28.58 -24.29
CA GLY A 230 11.01 -29.17 -25.32
C GLY A 230 9.61 -28.53 -25.40
N GLU A 231 8.92 -28.76 -26.52
CA GLU A 231 7.60 -28.16 -26.79
C GLU A 231 6.51 -28.59 -25.79
N GLU A 232 6.57 -29.82 -25.30
CA GLU A 232 5.61 -30.35 -24.35
C GLU A 232 5.66 -29.59 -23.02
N ALA A 233 6.87 -29.32 -22.51
CA ALA A 233 7.07 -28.54 -21.31
C ALA A 233 6.63 -27.06 -21.48
N GLY A 234 6.91 -26.47 -22.63
CA GLY A 234 6.47 -25.10 -22.96
C GLY A 234 4.94 -24.99 -22.99
N ASN A 235 4.26 -25.94 -23.63
CA ASN A 235 2.81 -25.98 -23.68
C ASN A 235 2.18 -26.23 -22.30
N ALA A 236 2.77 -27.08 -21.47
CA ALA A 236 2.32 -27.31 -20.10
C ALA A 236 2.44 -26.05 -19.24
N LEU A 237 3.56 -25.31 -19.34
CA LEU A 237 3.76 -24.05 -18.62
C LEU A 237 2.77 -22.95 -19.08
N GLU A 238 2.49 -22.87 -20.37
CA GLU A 238 1.51 -21.92 -20.89
C GLU A 238 0.09 -22.25 -20.42
N ASN A 239 -0.31 -23.51 -20.54
CA ASN A 239 -1.64 -23.97 -20.17
C ASN A 239 -1.89 -23.92 -18.65
N SER A 240 -0.84 -24.09 -17.84
CA SER A 240 -0.94 -24.02 -16.37
C SER A 240 -1.25 -22.60 -15.88
N LYS A 241 -0.99 -21.57 -16.68
CA LYS A 241 -1.13 -20.15 -16.28
C LYS A 241 -0.47 -19.83 -14.92
N GLY A 242 0.62 -20.54 -14.59
CA GLY A 242 1.29 -20.41 -13.31
C GLY A 242 0.64 -21.18 -12.15
N ASN A 243 -0.38 -22.00 -12.41
CA ASN A 243 -0.97 -22.85 -11.39
C ASN A 243 -0.02 -23.98 -10.99
N HIS A 244 0.45 -23.95 -9.74
CA HIS A 244 1.43 -24.91 -9.22
C HIS A 244 0.94 -26.35 -9.30
N GLN A 245 -0.33 -26.61 -9.05
CA GLN A 245 -0.90 -27.98 -9.11
C GLN A 245 -0.91 -28.54 -10.52
N GLU A 246 -1.19 -27.71 -11.53
CA GLU A 246 -1.15 -28.12 -12.92
C GLU A 246 0.30 -28.34 -13.40
N ILE A 247 1.24 -27.54 -12.93
CA ILE A 247 2.66 -27.76 -13.19
C ILE A 247 3.14 -29.07 -12.57
N GLN A 248 2.73 -29.35 -11.33
CA GLN A 248 3.10 -30.60 -10.63
C GLN A 248 2.58 -31.84 -11.35
N LYS A 249 1.32 -31.84 -11.82
CA LYS A 249 0.76 -32.94 -12.64
C LYS A 249 1.53 -33.22 -13.90
N PHE A 250 2.20 -32.23 -14.47
CA PHE A 250 3.03 -32.42 -15.64
C PHE A 250 4.39 -33.03 -15.29
N LEU A 251 4.89 -32.77 -14.08
CA LEU A 251 6.19 -33.27 -13.61
C LEU A 251 6.13 -34.71 -13.07
N ASP A 252 4.94 -35.15 -12.61
CA ASP A 252 4.65 -36.52 -12.14
C ASP A 252 4.40 -37.47 -13.32
#